data_7e7f52a0aca75e31532e0a45a166fa4f
#
_entry.id   7e7f52a0aca75e31532e0a45a166fa4f
#
_cell.length_a   1.000
_cell.length_b   1.000
_cell.length_c   1.000
_cell.angle_alpha   90.00
_cell.angle_beta   90.00
_cell.angle_gamma   90.00
#
_symmetry.space_group_name_H-M   'P 1'
#
loop_
_entity.id
_entity.type
_entity.pdbx_description
1 polymer ?
#
loop_
_entity_poly.entity_id
_entity_poly.type
_entity_poly.pdbx_seq_one_letter_code
_entity_poly.pdbx_strand_id
1 'polypeptide(L)'
;MDLDEVYKKVHCEPQNPTLDPDKNYEVVEAKDGVDFDLEAAKKSLESAKKGTDVSIPLTYTPADMSTEEYRKMLFRDEMSSYSTEVEGSENRKTNVKLAAQYCDGTILMPGESFSYNLGVGELTEERGFLPGPSYADGQSVMDMGGGICQVSSTMYMACLYANLEIDERHCHPYPSSYVPAGLDATVAWGGCDFVFTNDTDYPIKISTSYDGYSTSCTIWGTITEPFSVELYTETVETEPYETKYELDKSLGKDEQVLDTVGIEGLTVQSYRRVYDGDGNVISDNPEAISVYSKRDEVYKVGKLPKDKDKDKDKDQNKDKSDSSDTDKKTTESESDTQEE
;
A
#
# COMPACT_ATOMS: atom_id res chain seq x y z
N MET A 1 -11.36 25.09 -54.70
CA MET A 1 -11.13 24.03 -53.73
C MET A 1 -10.01 24.56 -52.81
N ASP A 2 -10.29 24.61 -51.53
CA ASP A 2 -9.26 25.02 -50.56
C ASP A 2 -8.48 23.77 -50.12
N LEU A 3 -7.23 23.66 -50.57
CA LEU A 3 -6.39 22.52 -50.25
C LEU A 3 -5.96 22.47 -48.77
N ASP A 4 -5.91 23.61 -48.10
CA ASP A 4 -5.60 23.65 -46.66
C ASP A 4 -6.77 23.02 -45.86
N GLU A 5 -8.01 23.25 -46.26
CA GLU A 5 -9.17 22.56 -45.70
C GLU A 5 -9.22 21.06 -46.03
N VAL A 6 -8.76 20.67 -47.23
CA VAL A 6 -8.64 19.25 -47.60
C VAL A 6 -7.54 18.58 -46.81
N TYR A 7 -6.37 19.24 -46.63
CA TYR A 7 -5.27 18.72 -45.84
C TYR A 7 -5.71 18.43 -44.40
N LYS A 8 -6.35 19.37 -43.72
CA LYS A 8 -6.88 19.20 -42.37
C LYS A 8 -7.87 18.03 -42.21
N LYS A 9 -8.56 17.64 -43.27
CA LYS A 9 -9.50 16.52 -43.26
C LYS A 9 -8.85 15.16 -43.57
N VAL A 10 -7.76 15.17 -44.32
CA VAL A 10 -7.07 13.95 -44.80
C VAL A 10 -5.91 13.59 -43.90
N HIS A 11 -5.13 14.61 -43.45
CA HIS A 11 -3.97 14.40 -42.61
C HIS A 11 -4.39 13.84 -41.25
N CYS A 12 -3.77 12.75 -40.84
CA CYS A 12 -3.85 12.20 -39.49
C CYS A 12 -2.52 11.53 -39.13
N GLU A 13 -2.14 11.71 -37.88
CA GLU A 13 -0.99 10.98 -37.32
C GLU A 13 -1.34 9.50 -37.12
N PRO A 14 -0.36 8.58 -37.21
CA PRO A 14 -0.58 7.19 -36.87
C PRO A 14 -0.97 7.05 -35.40
N GLN A 15 -1.89 6.12 -35.12
CA GLN A 15 -2.38 5.85 -33.78
C GLN A 15 -2.19 4.37 -33.44
N ASN A 16 -1.47 4.11 -32.37
CA ASN A 16 -1.34 2.77 -31.82
C ASN A 16 -2.67 2.28 -31.24
N PRO A 17 -2.91 0.96 -31.20
CA PRO A 17 -4.09 0.41 -30.58
C PRO A 17 -4.05 0.64 -29.06
N THR A 18 -5.24 0.77 -28.45
CA THR A 18 -5.40 0.95 -27.01
C THR A 18 -6.66 0.26 -26.53
N LEU A 19 -6.96 0.33 -25.23
CA LEU A 19 -8.24 -0.04 -24.66
C LEU A 19 -9.10 1.21 -24.45
N ASP A 20 -10.42 1.10 -24.62
CA ASP A 20 -11.40 2.16 -24.38
C ASP A 20 -12.09 1.90 -23.03
N PRO A 21 -11.74 2.61 -21.93
CA PRO A 21 -12.35 2.42 -20.62
C PRO A 21 -13.88 2.66 -20.62
N ASP A 22 -14.35 3.59 -21.45
CA ASP A 22 -15.77 3.94 -21.56
C ASP A 22 -16.59 2.84 -22.28
N LYS A 23 -15.91 1.94 -22.99
CA LYS A 23 -16.50 0.81 -23.70
C LYS A 23 -16.08 -0.54 -23.11
N ASN A 24 -16.02 -0.61 -21.79
CA ASN A 24 -15.66 -1.85 -21.08
C ASN A 24 -14.34 -2.45 -21.56
N TYR A 25 -13.34 -1.59 -21.79
CA TYR A 25 -12.00 -1.96 -22.25
C TYR A 25 -11.99 -2.72 -23.59
N GLU A 26 -12.89 -2.38 -24.52
CA GLU A 26 -12.81 -2.86 -25.89
C GLU A 26 -11.54 -2.33 -26.57
N VAL A 27 -10.94 -3.16 -27.43
CA VAL A 27 -9.75 -2.77 -28.17
C VAL A 27 -10.11 -1.73 -29.23
N VAL A 28 -9.52 -0.54 -29.11
CA VAL A 28 -9.50 0.48 -30.18
C VAL A 28 -8.43 0.07 -31.18
N GLU A 29 -8.83 -0.05 -32.45
CA GLU A 29 -7.93 -0.52 -33.51
C GLU A 29 -6.86 0.52 -33.86
N ALA A 30 -5.68 0.04 -34.23
CA ALA A 30 -4.62 0.86 -34.79
C ALA A 30 -5.10 1.59 -36.06
N LYS A 31 -4.59 2.79 -36.26
CA LYS A 31 -4.84 3.55 -37.51
C LYS A 31 -3.52 4.02 -38.07
N ASP A 32 -3.33 3.78 -39.36
CA ASP A 32 -2.19 4.35 -40.08
C ASP A 32 -2.35 5.86 -40.24
N GLY A 33 -1.26 6.58 -40.13
CA GLY A 33 -1.18 7.98 -40.46
C GLY A 33 -1.33 8.20 -41.96
N VAL A 34 -1.95 9.29 -42.32
CA VAL A 34 -2.14 9.70 -43.71
C VAL A 34 -1.64 11.12 -43.90
N ASP A 35 -0.84 11.33 -44.91
CA ASP A 35 -0.29 12.65 -45.25
C ASP A 35 -0.19 12.83 -46.76
N PHE A 36 -0.01 14.07 -47.23
CA PHE A 36 0.38 14.39 -48.57
C PHE A 36 1.18 15.71 -48.64
N ASP A 37 2.04 15.85 -49.64
CA ASP A 37 2.78 17.08 -49.83
C ASP A 37 1.85 18.20 -50.31
N LEU A 38 1.46 19.07 -49.37
CA LEU A 38 0.51 20.15 -49.58
C LEU A 38 1.06 21.18 -50.60
N GLU A 39 2.35 21.48 -50.60
CA GLU A 39 2.95 22.45 -51.51
C GLU A 39 3.03 21.88 -52.92
N ALA A 40 3.39 20.60 -53.07
CA ALA A 40 3.36 19.93 -54.36
C ALA A 40 1.93 19.83 -54.93
N ALA A 41 0.96 19.57 -54.04
CA ALA A 41 -0.47 19.54 -54.38
C ALA A 41 -0.99 20.90 -54.91
N LYS A 42 -0.66 22.00 -54.15
CA LYS A 42 -1.00 23.38 -54.59
C LYS A 42 -0.42 23.68 -55.97
N LYS A 43 0.85 23.41 -56.19
CA LYS A 43 1.54 23.63 -57.49
C LYS A 43 0.95 22.81 -58.63
N SER A 44 0.54 21.57 -58.34
CA SER A 44 -0.09 20.69 -59.32
C SER A 44 -1.48 21.23 -59.71
N LEU A 45 -2.25 21.73 -58.76
CA LEU A 45 -3.57 22.32 -58.99
C LEU A 45 -3.48 23.62 -59.78
N GLU A 46 -2.51 24.49 -59.48
CA GLU A 46 -2.32 25.76 -60.19
C GLU A 46 -1.91 25.55 -61.65
N SER A 47 -1.15 24.48 -61.95
CA SER A 47 -0.73 24.12 -63.31
C SER A 47 -1.77 23.36 -64.12
N ALA A 48 -2.84 22.90 -63.48
CA ALA A 48 -3.87 22.09 -64.12
C ALA A 48 -4.82 22.92 -65.00
N LYS A 49 -5.25 22.36 -66.15
CA LYS A 49 -6.29 23.00 -66.98
C LYS A 49 -7.63 22.90 -66.30
N LYS A 50 -8.45 23.97 -66.45
CA LYS A 50 -9.80 24.01 -65.88
C LYS A 50 -10.63 22.80 -66.36
N GLY A 51 -11.19 22.03 -65.42
CA GLY A 51 -12.02 20.86 -65.68
C GLY A 51 -11.25 19.55 -65.86
N THR A 52 -9.95 19.51 -65.49
CA THR A 52 -9.20 18.26 -65.40
C THR A 52 -9.10 17.78 -63.96
N ASP A 53 -9.06 16.47 -63.79
CA ASP A 53 -8.77 15.85 -62.49
C ASP A 53 -7.27 15.93 -62.17
N VAL A 54 -6.94 16.26 -60.90
CA VAL A 54 -5.60 16.26 -60.36
C VAL A 54 -5.51 15.17 -59.29
N SER A 55 -4.61 14.18 -59.54
CA SER A 55 -4.35 13.14 -58.55
C SER A 55 -3.24 13.59 -57.58
N ILE A 56 -3.53 13.57 -56.28
CA ILE A 56 -2.58 13.87 -55.24
C ILE A 56 -2.23 12.55 -54.58
N PRO A 57 -0.91 12.12 -54.65
CA PRO A 57 -0.49 10.91 -53.96
C PRO A 57 -0.56 11.08 -52.43
N LEU A 58 -1.09 10.08 -51.74
CA LEU A 58 -1.07 9.99 -50.31
C LEU A 58 0.12 9.18 -49.83
N THR A 59 0.72 9.61 -48.72
CA THR A 59 1.74 8.87 -47.98
C THR A 59 1.09 8.26 -46.77
N TYR A 60 1.32 6.99 -46.50
CA TYR A 60 0.83 6.26 -45.34
C TYR A 60 1.99 5.94 -44.43
N THR A 61 1.84 6.26 -43.14
CA THR A 61 2.78 5.91 -42.08
C THR A 61 2.09 4.88 -41.18
N PRO A 62 2.56 3.62 -41.15
CA PRO A 62 1.95 2.61 -40.29
C PRO A 62 1.99 3.03 -38.81
N ALA A 63 1.03 2.59 -38.01
CA ALA A 63 1.15 2.59 -36.57
C ALA A 63 2.36 1.72 -36.13
N ASP A 64 2.97 2.05 -35.00
CA ASP A 64 4.15 1.32 -34.49
C ASP A 64 3.80 -0.13 -34.10
N MET A 65 2.54 -0.37 -33.77
CA MET A 65 2.02 -1.69 -33.38
C MET A 65 0.70 -1.97 -34.09
N SER A 66 0.53 -3.17 -34.61
CA SER A 66 -0.73 -3.62 -35.18
C SER A 66 -1.74 -3.99 -34.08
N THR A 67 -3.04 -3.88 -34.37
CA THR A 67 -4.12 -4.31 -33.46
C THR A 67 -3.99 -5.78 -33.06
N GLU A 68 -3.53 -6.64 -33.98
CA GLU A 68 -3.36 -8.08 -33.71
C GLU A 68 -2.22 -8.36 -32.75
N GLU A 69 -1.08 -7.66 -32.88
CA GLU A 69 0.03 -7.75 -31.94
C GLU A 69 -0.37 -7.26 -30.57
N TYR A 70 -1.05 -6.11 -30.49
CA TYR A 70 -1.56 -5.59 -29.23
C TYR A 70 -2.47 -6.57 -28.49
N ARG A 71 -3.44 -7.19 -29.21
CA ARG A 71 -4.33 -8.20 -28.64
C ARG A 71 -3.59 -9.40 -28.07
N LYS A 72 -2.48 -9.82 -28.69
CA LYS A 72 -1.65 -10.93 -28.20
C LYS A 72 -0.83 -10.58 -26.97
N MET A 73 -0.57 -9.30 -26.75
CA MET A 73 0.21 -8.81 -25.62
C MET A 73 -0.65 -8.50 -24.39
N LEU A 74 -1.95 -8.21 -24.57
CA LEU A 74 -2.84 -7.84 -23.46
C LEU A 74 -2.94 -8.97 -22.42
N PHE A 75 -2.54 -8.64 -21.17
CA PHE A 75 -2.61 -9.53 -20.02
C PHE A 75 -2.00 -10.92 -20.26
N ARG A 76 -0.96 -10.99 -21.10
CA ARG A 76 -0.33 -12.23 -21.54
C ARG A 76 0.37 -12.97 -20.42
N ASP A 77 0.97 -12.23 -19.50
CA ASP A 77 1.87 -12.76 -18.49
C ASP A 77 1.26 -12.60 -17.09
N GLU A 78 1.43 -13.63 -16.26
CA GLU A 78 1.30 -13.51 -14.82
C GLU A 78 2.55 -12.79 -14.31
N MET A 79 2.45 -11.47 -14.04
CA MET A 79 3.57 -10.69 -13.54
C MET A 79 3.92 -11.10 -12.11
N SER A 80 2.92 -11.39 -11.32
CA SER A 80 3.07 -11.86 -9.94
C SER A 80 1.79 -12.52 -9.43
N SER A 81 1.92 -13.33 -8.38
CA SER A 81 0.80 -13.84 -7.59
C SER A 81 1.21 -13.97 -6.13
N TYR A 82 0.32 -13.61 -5.21
CA TYR A 82 0.51 -13.80 -3.78
C TYR A 82 -0.79 -14.24 -3.12
N SER A 83 -0.67 -15.06 -2.06
CA SER A 83 -1.84 -15.55 -1.32
C SER A 83 -1.55 -15.63 0.18
N THR A 84 -2.59 -15.45 0.99
CA THR A 84 -2.53 -15.57 2.45
C THR A 84 -3.70 -16.40 2.96
N GLU A 85 -3.45 -17.26 3.96
CA GLU A 85 -4.48 -18.08 4.61
C GLU A 85 -5.40 -17.21 5.47
N VAL A 86 -6.71 -17.44 5.36
CA VAL A 86 -7.74 -16.65 6.03
C VAL A 86 -8.34 -17.46 7.18
N GLU A 87 -7.96 -17.10 8.38
CA GLU A 87 -8.49 -17.66 9.62
C GLU A 87 -9.55 -16.76 10.26
N GLY A 88 -10.29 -17.30 11.23
CA GLY A 88 -11.22 -16.55 12.08
C GLY A 88 -12.69 -16.81 11.78
N SER A 89 -13.56 -15.87 12.20
CA SER A 89 -15.01 -16.01 12.14
C SER A 89 -15.57 -15.99 10.72
N GLU A 90 -16.78 -16.52 10.54
CA GLU A 90 -17.48 -16.49 9.25
C GLU A 90 -17.75 -15.05 8.76
N ASN A 91 -18.01 -14.11 9.68
CA ASN A 91 -18.16 -12.70 9.33
C ASN A 91 -16.87 -12.16 8.69
N ARG A 92 -15.70 -12.45 9.31
CA ARG A 92 -14.40 -12.06 8.78
C ARG A 92 -14.14 -12.65 7.38
N LYS A 93 -14.43 -13.92 7.19
CA LYS A 93 -14.30 -14.61 5.90
C LYS A 93 -15.23 -14.01 4.83
N THR A 94 -16.46 -13.63 5.24
CA THR A 94 -17.41 -12.93 4.36
C THR A 94 -16.86 -11.57 3.93
N ASN A 95 -16.30 -10.78 4.86
CA ASN A 95 -15.71 -9.48 4.55
C ASN A 95 -14.50 -9.62 3.59
N VAL A 96 -13.60 -10.58 3.84
CA VAL A 96 -12.46 -10.86 2.97
C VAL A 96 -12.93 -11.24 1.56
N LYS A 97 -13.92 -12.12 1.46
CA LYS A 97 -14.52 -12.52 0.16
C LYS A 97 -15.09 -11.31 -0.59
N LEU A 98 -15.86 -10.47 0.09
CA LEU A 98 -16.46 -9.28 -0.53
C LEU A 98 -15.37 -8.30 -0.98
N ALA A 99 -14.40 -7.98 -0.14
CA ALA A 99 -13.31 -7.09 -0.50
C ALA A 99 -12.53 -7.61 -1.72
N ALA A 100 -12.21 -8.91 -1.75
CA ALA A 100 -11.59 -9.53 -2.93
C ALA A 100 -12.47 -9.38 -4.17
N GLN A 101 -13.78 -9.65 -4.07
CA GLN A 101 -14.71 -9.53 -5.20
C GLN A 101 -14.82 -8.10 -5.75
N TYR A 102 -14.74 -7.09 -4.88
CA TYR A 102 -14.81 -5.69 -5.32
C TYR A 102 -13.54 -5.22 -6.06
N CYS A 103 -12.39 -5.81 -5.77
CA CYS A 103 -11.13 -5.51 -6.46
C CYS A 103 -10.95 -6.32 -7.75
N ASP A 104 -11.63 -7.48 -7.86
CA ASP A 104 -11.43 -8.41 -8.97
C ASP A 104 -11.83 -7.84 -10.32
N GLY A 105 -11.00 -8.08 -11.33
CA GLY A 105 -11.22 -7.68 -12.71
C GLY A 105 -10.89 -6.21 -13.02
N THR A 106 -10.40 -5.43 -12.06
CA THR A 106 -9.97 -4.05 -12.29
C THR A 106 -8.83 -4.02 -13.30
N ILE A 107 -8.95 -3.13 -14.30
CA ILE A 107 -7.92 -2.89 -15.31
C ILE A 107 -7.38 -1.47 -15.09
N LEU A 108 -6.06 -1.32 -15.13
CA LEU A 108 -5.37 -0.04 -15.07
C LEU A 108 -4.59 0.16 -16.37
N MET A 109 -4.85 1.27 -17.04
CA MET A 109 -4.03 1.72 -18.17
C MET A 109 -2.67 2.20 -17.67
N PRO A 110 -1.64 2.30 -18.54
CA PRO A 110 -0.37 2.92 -18.19
C PRO A 110 -0.55 4.30 -17.55
N GLY A 111 0.06 4.51 -16.39
CA GLY A 111 -0.04 5.73 -15.60
C GLY A 111 -1.29 5.87 -14.75
N GLU A 112 -2.23 4.91 -14.77
CA GLU A 112 -3.40 4.92 -13.87
C GLU A 112 -3.08 4.29 -12.53
N SER A 113 -3.68 4.85 -11.48
CA SER A 113 -3.53 4.37 -10.10
C SER A 113 -4.78 3.65 -9.61
N PHE A 114 -4.60 2.64 -8.78
CA PHE A 114 -5.65 1.95 -8.04
C PHE A 114 -5.63 2.42 -6.58
N SER A 115 -6.79 2.82 -6.07
CA SER A 115 -7.05 3.06 -4.65
C SER A 115 -7.87 1.91 -4.10
N TYR A 116 -7.38 1.25 -3.06
CA TYR A 116 -8.10 0.13 -2.44
C TYR A 116 -9.42 0.60 -1.82
N ASN A 117 -9.42 1.74 -1.12
CA ASN A 117 -10.63 2.29 -0.54
C ASN A 117 -11.68 2.62 -1.61
N LEU A 118 -11.30 3.19 -2.74
CA LEU A 118 -12.23 3.47 -3.83
C LEU A 118 -12.72 2.19 -4.51
N GLY A 119 -11.86 1.21 -4.70
CA GLY A 119 -12.21 -0.08 -5.29
C GLY A 119 -13.18 -0.87 -4.43
N VAL A 120 -12.89 -1.02 -3.14
CA VAL A 120 -13.78 -1.71 -2.19
C VAL A 120 -15.01 -0.88 -1.86
N GLY A 121 -14.87 0.44 -1.70
CA GLY A 121 -15.93 1.36 -1.32
C GLY A 121 -16.31 1.29 0.17
N GLU A 122 -17.37 2.00 0.54
CA GLU A 122 -17.84 2.09 1.92
C GLU A 122 -18.27 0.73 2.49
N LEU A 123 -17.91 0.48 3.74
CA LEU A 123 -18.15 -0.80 4.43
C LEU A 123 -19.49 -0.76 5.16
N THR A 124 -20.57 -1.08 4.46
CA THR A 124 -21.93 -1.05 5.05
C THR A 124 -22.63 -2.42 5.02
N GLU A 125 -23.62 -2.60 5.89
CA GLU A 125 -24.44 -3.82 5.91
C GLU A 125 -25.21 -4.00 4.60
N GLU A 126 -25.66 -2.90 3.96
CA GLU A 126 -26.37 -2.94 2.68
C GLU A 126 -25.49 -3.50 1.57
N ARG A 127 -24.18 -3.35 1.66
CA ARG A 127 -23.21 -3.92 0.75
C ARG A 127 -22.77 -5.33 1.15
N GLY A 128 -23.30 -5.85 2.26
CA GLY A 128 -23.08 -7.19 2.76
C GLY A 128 -21.89 -7.32 3.72
N PHE A 129 -21.23 -6.23 4.09
CA PHE A 129 -20.19 -6.26 5.10
C PHE A 129 -20.77 -6.51 6.49
N LEU A 130 -20.02 -7.20 7.34
CA LEU A 130 -20.43 -7.64 8.66
C LEU A 130 -19.43 -7.17 9.73
N PRO A 131 -19.87 -6.98 10.99
CA PRO A 131 -18.95 -6.75 12.08
C PRO A 131 -17.99 -7.93 12.24
N GLY A 132 -16.70 -7.63 12.22
CA GLY A 132 -15.61 -8.60 12.36
C GLY A 132 -14.52 -8.06 13.29
N PRO A 133 -13.62 -8.94 13.78
CA PRO A 133 -12.53 -8.49 14.65
C PRO A 133 -11.59 -7.57 13.88
N SER A 134 -11.30 -6.43 14.48
CA SER A 134 -10.37 -5.40 14.06
C SER A 134 -9.54 -4.95 15.26
N TYR A 135 -8.55 -4.09 15.04
CA TYR A 135 -7.75 -3.50 16.11
C TYR A 135 -7.93 -1.99 16.13
N ALA A 136 -8.42 -1.46 17.25
CA ALA A 136 -8.48 -0.02 17.50
C ALA A 136 -7.92 0.26 18.91
N ASP A 137 -7.10 1.29 19.03
CA ASP A 137 -6.48 1.72 20.30
C ASP A 137 -5.79 0.59 21.09
N GLY A 138 -5.18 -0.35 20.37
CA GLY A 138 -4.47 -1.48 20.97
C GLY A 138 -5.37 -2.61 21.50
N GLN A 139 -6.67 -2.53 21.28
CA GLN A 139 -7.63 -3.55 21.69
C GLN A 139 -8.29 -4.21 20.47
N SER A 140 -8.66 -5.48 20.62
CA SER A 140 -9.52 -6.15 19.65
C SER A 140 -10.93 -5.63 19.78
N VAL A 141 -11.45 -5.01 18.74
CA VAL A 141 -12.81 -4.49 18.66
C VAL A 141 -13.58 -5.17 17.54
N MET A 142 -14.90 -5.16 17.62
CA MET A 142 -15.76 -5.57 16.51
C MET A 142 -16.06 -4.34 15.66
N ASP A 143 -15.58 -4.33 14.43
CA ASP A 143 -15.77 -3.22 13.51
C ASP A 143 -16.30 -3.71 12.16
N MET A 144 -17.04 -2.84 11.46
CA MET A 144 -17.60 -3.16 10.15
C MET A 144 -16.48 -3.45 9.15
N GLY A 145 -16.56 -4.56 8.43
CA GLY A 145 -15.55 -4.95 7.47
C GLY A 145 -14.27 -5.56 8.08
N GLY A 146 -14.24 -5.87 9.39
CA GLY A 146 -13.06 -6.50 10.01
C GLY A 146 -12.54 -7.67 9.19
N GLY A 147 -11.24 -7.61 8.80
CA GLY A 147 -10.54 -8.59 7.97
C GLY A 147 -10.10 -8.09 6.59
N ILE A 148 -10.64 -6.99 6.07
CA ILE A 148 -10.34 -6.50 4.71
C ILE A 148 -8.87 -6.10 4.50
N CYS A 149 -8.16 -5.67 5.55
CA CYS A 149 -6.73 -5.35 5.49
C CYS A 149 -5.86 -6.57 5.11
N GLN A 150 -6.36 -7.78 5.23
CA GLN A 150 -5.66 -8.95 4.72
C GLN A 150 -5.67 -8.99 3.20
N VAL A 151 -6.75 -8.54 2.55
CA VAL A 151 -6.82 -8.44 1.08
C VAL A 151 -5.89 -7.35 0.57
N SER A 152 -5.88 -6.16 1.21
CA SER A 152 -4.96 -5.07 0.82
C SER A 152 -3.50 -5.46 1.03
N SER A 153 -3.16 -6.16 2.12
CA SER A 153 -1.79 -6.66 2.34
C SER A 153 -1.38 -7.73 1.32
N THR A 154 -2.30 -8.65 0.98
CA THR A 154 -2.06 -9.66 -0.06
C THR A 154 -1.84 -9.01 -1.42
N MET A 155 -2.62 -7.97 -1.75
CA MET A 155 -2.47 -7.19 -2.96
C MET A 155 -1.15 -6.39 -2.96
N TYR A 156 -0.78 -5.76 -1.84
CA TYR A 156 0.50 -5.07 -1.69
C TYR A 156 1.68 -5.98 -2.00
N MET A 157 1.70 -7.19 -1.44
CA MET A 157 2.72 -8.19 -1.75
C MET A 157 2.75 -8.53 -3.24
N ALA A 158 1.59 -8.72 -3.88
CA ALA A 158 1.52 -8.99 -5.31
C ALA A 158 2.06 -7.80 -6.14
N CYS A 159 1.71 -6.56 -5.78
CA CYS A 159 2.23 -5.35 -6.45
C CYS A 159 3.75 -5.21 -6.31
N LEU A 160 4.30 -5.50 -5.12
CA LEU A 160 5.75 -5.48 -4.92
C LEU A 160 6.47 -6.52 -5.79
N TYR A 161 5.95 -7.76 -5.86
CA TYR A 161 6.51 -8.82 -6.72
C TYR A 161 6.32 -8.55 -8.21
N ALA A 162 5.28 -7.78 -8.61
CA ALA A 162 5.10 -7.27 -9.98
C ALA A 162 5.99 -6.06 -10.28
N ASN A 163 6.76 -5.60 -9.30
CA ASN A 163 7.62 -4.41 -9.37
C ASN A 163 6.88 -3.11 -9.72
N LEU A 164 5.61 -2.98 -9.31
CA LEU A 164 4.81 -1.78 -9.53
C LEU A 164 5.17 -0.66 -8.53
N GLU A 165 4.90 0.60 -8.92
CA GLU A 165 5.05 1.77 -8.07
C GLU A 165 3.99 1.80 -6.97
N ILE A 166 4.42 2.01 -5.73
CA ILE A 166 3.55 2.13 -4.55
C ILE A 166 3.46 3.60 -4.15
N ASP A 167 2.27 4.18 -4.26
CA ASP A 167 2.03 5.61 -3.99
C ASP A 167 1.67 5.88 -2.52
N GLU A 168 0.86 4.98 -1.92
CA GLU A 168 0.42 5.10 -0.53
C GLU A 168 0.33 3.72 0.12
N ARG A 169 0.95 3.58 1.30
CA ARG A 169 0.87 2.38 2.11
C ARG A 169 1.07 2.73 3.59
N HIS A 170 0.27 2.15 4.45
CA HIS A 170 0.36 2.27 5.91
C HIS A 170 0.54 0.89 6.54
N CYS A 171 1.37 0.79 7.60
CA CYS A 171 1.47 -0.42 8.40
C CYS A 171 0.37 -0.45 9.49
N HIS A 172 0.02 -1.65 9.95
CA HIS A 172 -0.84 -1.78 11.12
C HIS A 172 -0.14 -1.26 12.40
N PRO A 173 -0.91 -0.95 13.46
CA PRO A 173 -0.32 -0.62 14.77
C PRO A 173 0.50 -1.76 15.37
N TYR A 174 0.22 -3.01 15.01
CA TYR A 174 0.92 -4.23 15.44
C TYR A 174 1.20 -5.14 14.24
N PRO A 175 2.29 -5.95 14.26
CA PRO A 175 2.56 -6.88 13.18
C PRO A 175 1.38 -7.81 12.91
N SER A 176 1.02 -7.98 11.64
CA SER A 176 0.02 -8.96 11.22
C SER A 176 0.61 -10.37 11.21
N SER A 177 -0.26 -11.39 11.33
CA SER A 177 0.18 -12.80 11.30
C SER A 177 0.24 -13.41 9.90
N TYR A 178 -0.32 -12.74 8.89
CA TYR A 178 -0.50 -13.28 7.55
C TYR A 178 0.56 -12.83 6.52
N VAL A 179 1.36 -11.80 6.84
CA VAL A 179 2.54 -11.38 6.07
C VAL A 179 3.68 -11.03 7.02
N PRO A 180 4.94 -11.03 6.57
CA PRO A 180 6.07 -10.60 7.39
C PRO A 180 5.92 -9.15 7.85
N ALA A 181 6.44 -8.84 9.06
CA ALA A 181 6.49 -7.47 9.56
C ALA A 181 7.24 -6.57 8.56
N GLY A 182 6.67 -5.39 8.28
CA GLY A 182 7.19 -4.47 7.27
C GLY A 182 6.55 -4.60 5.88
N LEU A 183 5.75 -5.65 5.66
CA LEU A 183 5.14 -5.98 4.36
C LEU A 183 3.61 -6.09 4.40
N ASP A 184 2.98 -5.52 5.42
CA ASP A 184 1.53 -5.39 5.54
C ASP A 184 1.05 -4.05 4.99
N ALA A 185 -0.23 -3.95 4.63
CA ALA A 185 -0.90 -2.72 4.23
C ALA A 185 -2.25 -2.61 4.93
N THR A 186 -2.37 -1.70 5.92
CA THR A 186 -3.64 -1.42 6.58
C THR A 186 -4.42 -0.36 5.84
N VAL A 187 -5.73 -0.50 5.85
CA VAL A 187 -6.67 0.41 5.20
C VAL A 187 -7.84 0.71 6.12
N ALA A 188 -8.40 1.91 5.99
CA ALA A 188 -9.60 2.32 6.70
C ALA A 188 -10.41 3.27 5.80
N TRP A 189 -11.70 3.02 5.64
CA TRP A 189 -12.57 3.88 4.84
C TRP A 189 -12.58 5.32 5.38
N GLY A 190 -12.24 6.28 4.51
CA GLY A 190 -12.10 7.68 4.90
C GLY A 190 -10.85 8.02 5.71
N GLY A 191 -9.91 7.09 5.85
CA GLY A 191 -8.62 7.23 6.52
C GLY A 191 -7.46 6.76 5.63
N CYS A 192 -6.58 5.92 6.18
CA CYS A 192 -5.44 5.38 5.43
C CYS A 192 -5.89 4.50 4.25
N ASP A 193 -5.16 4.59 3.15
CA ASP A 193 -5.42 3.82 1.93
C ASP A 193 -4.21 2.98 1.53
N PHE A 194 -4.41 2.11 0.57
CA PHE A 194 -3.38 1.45 -0.20
C PHE A 194 -3.55 1.85 -1.66
N VAL A 195 -2.57 2.56 -2.20
CA VAL A 195 -2.58 3.07 -3.57
C VAL A 195 -1.32 2.63 -4.30
N PHE A 196 -1.47 2.19 -5.52
CA PHE A 196 -0.35 1.86 -6.41
C PHE A 196 -0.68 2.27 -7.85
N THR A 197 0.36 2.48 -8.65
CA THR A 197 0.25 2.91 -10.05
C THR A 197 0.75 1.82 -11.00
N ASN A 198 0.07 1.67 -12.13
CA ASN A 198 0.61 0.93 -13.28
C ASN A 198 1.66 1.80 -13.98
N ASP A 199 2.91 1.64 -13.58
CA ASP A 199 4.09 2.31 -14.17
C ASP A 199 4.69 1.55 -15.37
N THR A 200 3.97 0.53 -15.89
CA THR A 200 4.38 -0.23 -17.07
C THR A 200 3.84 0.39 -18.37
N ASP A 201 4.39 -0.03 -19.51
CA ASP A 201 3.97 0.44 -20.84
C ASP A 201 2.63 -0.15 -21.33
N TYR A 202 2.09 -1.17 -20.64
CA TYR A 202 0.89 -1.90 -21.03
C TYR A 202 -0.16 -1.92 -19.93
N PRO A 203 -1.45 -2.11 -20.29
CA PRO A 203 -2.49 -2.29 -19.31
C PRO A 203 -2.22 -3.50 -18.41
N ILE A 204 -2.50 -3.36 -17.11
CA ILE A 204 -2.50 -4.47 -16.16
C ILE A 204 -3.92 -4.78 -15.71
N LYS A 205 -4.13 -6.03 -15.27
CA LYS A 205 -5.40 -6.48 -14.70
C LYS A 205 -5.15 -7.09 -13.33
N ILE A 206 -5.90 -6.62 -12.35
CA ILE A 206 -5.94 -7.16 -10.99
C ILE A 206 -6.92 -8.33 -10.98
N SER A 207 -6.48 -9.49 -10.51
CA SER A 207 -7.37 -10.64 -10.26
C SER A 207 -7.26 -11.05 -8.80
N THR A 208 -8.35 -10.91 -8.06
CA THR A 208 -8.43 -11.24 -6.65
C THR A 208 -9.50 -12.27 -6.37
N SER A 209 -9.24 -13.19 -5.46
CA SER A 209 -10.21 -14.23 -5.11
C SER A 209 -10.12 -14.65 -3.64
N TYR A 210 -11.17 -15.30 -3.18
CA TYR A 210 -11.22 -16.06 -1.93
C TYR A 210 -11.83 -17.43 -2.20
N ASP A 211 -11.08 -18.49 -1.94
CA ASP A 211 -11.46 -19.89 -2.25
C ASP A 211 -12.11 -20.63 -1.08
N GLY A 212 -12.34 -19.96 0.05
CA GLY A 212 -12.84 -20.54 1.30
C GLY A 212 -11.75 -20.83 2.32
N TYR A 213 -10.48 -20.78 1.92
CA TYR A 213 -9.31 -21.01 2.76
C TYR A 213 -8.30 -19.84 2.68
N SER A 214 -7.98 -19.41 1.46
CA SER A 214 -7.01 -18.34 1.21
C SER A 214 -7.62 -17.20 0.39
N THR A 215 -7.12 -15.99 0.61
CA THR A 215 -7.30 -14.89 -0.33
C THR A 215 -6.05 -14.73 -1.18
N SER A 216 -6.22 -14.47 -2.47
CA SER A 216 -5.13 -14.33 -3.43
C SER A 216 -5.28 -13.07 -4.26
N CYS A 217 -4.17 -12.53 -4.71
CA CYS A 217 -4.09 -11.46 -5.70
C CYS A 217 -3.06 -11.85 -6.76
N THR A 218 -3.45 -11.76 -8.03
CA THR A 218 -2.59 -11.94 -9.19
C THR A 218 -2.61 -10.69 -10.04
N ILE A 219 -1.47 -10.20 -10.45
CA ILE A 219 -1.30 -9.10 -11.40
C ILE A 219 -0.98 -9.69 -12.76
N TRP A 220 -1.88 -9.47 -13.71
CA TRP A 220 -1.70 -9.84 -15.11
C TRP A 220 -1.29 -8.63 -15.92
N GLY A 221 -0.31 -8.80 -16.80
CA GLY A 221 0.16 -7.70 -17.67
C GLY A 221 1.00 -8.21 -18.82
N THR A 222 1.97 -7.41 -19.25
CA THR A 222 2.89 -7.74 -20.35
C THR A 222 4.31 -7.51 -19.88
N ILE A 223 5.07 -8.57 -19.69
CA ILE A 223 6.50 -8.51 -19.37
C ILE A 223 7.26 -8.34 -20.66
N THR A 224 7.85 -7.16 -20.87
CA THR A 224 8.69 -6.87 -22.05
C THR A 224 10.12 -7.34 -21.85
N GLU A 225 10.63 -7.21 -20.62
CA GLU A 225 11.94 -7.69 -20.21
C GLU A 225 11.79 -8.57 -18.96
N PRO A 226 12.36 -9.79 -18.96
CA PRO A 226 12.27 -10.66 -17.78
C PRO A 226 12.89 -10.03 -16.54
N PHE A 227 12.21 -10.12 -15.43
CA PHE A 227 12.70 -9.67 -14.13
C PHE A 227 12.26 -10.63 -13.03
N SER A 228 12.90 -10.52 -11.86
CA SER A 228 12.43 -11.14 -10.62
C SER A 228 12.67 -10.22 -9.44
N VAL A 229 11.84 -10.36 -8.40
CA VAL A 229 11.87 -9.51 -7.20
C VAL A 229 12.12 -10.36 -5.97
N GLU A 230 13.05 -9.91 -5.15
CA GLU A 230 13.29 -10.39 -3.79
C GLU A 230 12.84 -9.31 -2.79
N LEU A 231 11.97 -9.68 -1.86
CA LEU A 231 11.57 -8.82 -0.75
C LEU A 231 12.24 -9.31 0.52
N TYR A 232 12.85 -8.40 1.27
CA TYR A 232 13.43 -8.70 2.58
C TYR A 232 13.21 -7.56 3.56
N THR A 233 13.32 -7.86 4.84
CA THR A 233 13.09 -6.88 5.91
C THR A 233 14.20 -6.93 6.92
N GLU A 234 14.52 -5.78 7.53
CA GLU A 234 15.48 -5.64 8.62
C GLU A 234 14.80 -4.97 9.81
N THR A 235 14.92 -5.57 10.99
CA THR A 235 14.48 -4.93 12.22
C THR A 235 15.53 -3.89 12.62
N VAL A 236 15.13 -2.62 12.56
CA VAL A 236 15.98 -1.46 12.88
C VAL A 236 16.02 -1.21 14.39
N GLU A 237 14.86 -1.37 15.05
CA GLU A 237 14.71 -1.11 16.48
C GLU A 237 13.66 -2.04 17.07
N THR A 238 13.88 -2.43 18.33
CA THR A 238 12.93 -3.19 19.15
C THR A 238 12.71 -2.47 20.46
N GLU A 239 11.48 -2.20 20.81
CA GLU A 239 11.08 -1.61 22.09
C GLU A 239 10.41 -2.69 22.97
N PRO A 240 11.02 -3.12 24.08
CA PRO A 240 10.44 -4.16 24.94
C PRO A 240 9.17 -3.64 25.62
N TYR A 241 8.20 -4.53 25.80
CA TYR A 241 7.01 -4.24 26.61
C TYR A 241 7.30 -4.35 28.10
N GLU A 242 6.44 -3.75 28.91
CA GLU A 242 6.45 -3.87 30.38
C GLU A 242 5.35 -4.81 30.84
N THR A 243 5.59 -5.53 31.95
CA THR A 243 4.55 -6.32 32.61
C THR A 243 3.87 -5.48 33.68
N LYS A 244 2.56 -5.27 33.55
CA LYS A 244 1.71 -4.52 34.49
C LYS A 244 0.80 -5.46 35.25
N TYR A 245 0.46 -5.04 36.49
CA TYR A 245 -0.43 -5.80 37.34
C TYR A 245 -1.63 -4.93 37.75
N GLU A 246 -2.84 -5.43 37.52
CA GLU A 246 -4.09 -4.78 37.89
C GLU A 246 -4.82 -5.58 38.97
N LEU A 247 -5.30 -4.90 40.01
CA LEU A 247 -6.01 -5.56 41.08
C LEU A 247 -7.42 -5.97 40.66
N ASP A 248 -7.70 -7.26 40.70
CA ASP A 248 -9.05 -7.82 40.52
C ASP A 248 -9.49 -8.46 41.83
N LYS A 249 -10.45 -7.83 42.51
CA LYS A 249 -10.99 -8.28 43.81
C LYS A 249 -11.81 -9.57 43.73
N SER A 250 -12.15 -10.03 42.54
CA SER A 250 -12.85 -11.30 42.33
C SER A 250 -11.92 -12.50 42.41
N LEU A 251 -10.60 -12.27 42.24
CA LEU A 251 -9.58 -13.30 42.31
C LEU A 251 -9.11 -13.58 43.74
N GLY A 252 -8.73 -14.81 44.02
CA GLY A 252 -8.05 -15.19 45.24
C GLY A 252 -6.70 -14.47 45.39
N LYS A 253 -6.22 -14.29 46.64
CA LYS A 253 -5.02 -13.46 46.91
C LYS A 253 -3.76 -13.88 46.17
N ASP A 254 -3.67 -15.14 45.81
CA ASP A 254 -2.51 -15.73 45.12
C ASP A 254 -2.84 -16.11 43.66
N GLU A 255 -4.04 -15.71 43.17
CA GLU A 255 -4.45 -15.92 41.78
C GLU A 255 -3.96 -14.81 40.87
N GLN A 256 -3.55 -15.22 39.68
CA GLN A 256 -3.10 -14.35 38.59
C GLN A 256 -3.67 -14.86 37.28
N VAL A 257 -4.25 -13.98 36.50
CA VAL A 257 -4.78 -14.27 35.16
C VAL A 257 -4.17 -13.31 34.16
N LEU A 258 -3.61 -13.84 33.07
CA LEU A 258 -3.15 -13.01 31.95
C LEU A 258 -4.37 -12.40 31.25
N ASP A 259 -4.48 -11.09 31.28
CA ASP A 259 -5.55 -10.31 30.65
C ASP A 259 -5.15 -9.83 29.25
N THR A 260 -3.96 -9.26 29.14
CA THR A 260 -3.44 -8.74 27.90
C THR A 260 -2.05 -9.31 27.63
N VAL A 261 -1.85 -9.90 26.44
CA VAL A 261 -0.54 -10.41 26.00
C VAL A 261 0.35 -9.25 25.58
N GLY A 262 1.59 -9.21 26.07
CA GLY A 262 2.60 -8.24 25.69
C GLY A 262 3.01 -8.40 24.23
N ILE A 263 3.26 -7.28 23.56
CA ILE A 263 3.83 -7.23 22.20
C ILE A 263 4.98 -6.24 22.21
N GLU A 264 6.15 -6.65 21.72
CA GLU A 264 7.26 -5.74 21.54
C GLU A 264 6.96 -4.74 20.42
N GLY A 265 7.35 -3.48 20.61
CA GLY A 265 7.36 -2.49 19.55
C GLY A 265 8.51 -2.79 18.58
N LEU A 266 8.27 -2.65 17.30
CA LEU A 266 9.25 -2.91 16.25
C LEU A 266 9.31 -1.74 15.27
N THR A 267 10.52 -1.34 14.88
CA THR A 267 10.75 -0.54 13.67
C THR A 267 11.40 -1.44 12.64
N VAL A 268 10.75 -1.61 11.50
CA VAL A 268 11.17 -2.52 10.43
C VAL A 268 11.32 -1.75 9.13
N GLN A 269 12.48 -1.87 8.48
CA GLN A 269 12.73 -1.40 7.12
C GLN A 269 12.53 -2.57 6.16
N SER A 270 11.66 -2.41 5.17
CA SER A 270 11.52 -3.34 4.06
C SER A 270 12.32 -2.86 2.85
N TYR A 271 12.73 -3.81 2.02
CA TYR A 271 13.54 -3.58 0.81
C TYR A 271 12.98 -4.37 -0.35
N ARG A 272 13.11 -3.78 -1.54
CA ARG A 272 12.81 -4.41 -2.82
C ARG A 272 14.10 -4.49 -3.64
N ARG A 273 14.55 -5.71 -3.89
CA ARG A 273 15.66 -5.99 -4.79
C ARG A 273 15.12 -6.59 -6.08
N VAL A 274 15.50 -6.00 -7.19
CA VAL A 274 15.07 -6.43 -8.53
C VAL A 274 16.26 -6.97 -9.29
N TYR A 275 16.05 -8.09 -9.95
CA TYR A 275 17.03 -8.76 -10.82
C TYR A 275 16.54 -8.74 -12.27
N ASP A 276 17.47 -8.65 -13.21
CA ASP A 276 17.18 -8.87 -14.64
C ASP A 276 17.00 -10.36 -14.97
N GLY A 277 16.71 -10.66 -16.25
CA GLY A 277 16.53 -12.03 -16.73
C GLY A 277 17.78 -12.90 -16.64
N ASP A 278 18.96 -12.32 -16.49
CA ASP A 278 20.25 -13.00 -16.33
C ASP A 278 20.61 -13.20 -14.84
N GLY A 279 19.81 -12.67 -13.92
CA GLY A 279 20.00 -12.75 -12.47
C GLY A 279 20.94 -11.68 -11.89
N ASN A 280 21.25 -10.61 -12.64
CA ASN A 280 22.00 -9.49 -12.11
C ASN A 280 21.07 -8.53 -11.36
N VAL A 281 21.55 -7.97 -10.23
CA VAL A 281 20.82 -6.96 -9.50
C VAL A 281 20.77 -5.66 -10.30
N ILE A 282 19.57 -5.19 -10.64
CA ILE A 282 19.33 -3.91 -11.32
C ILE A 282 18.92 -2.80 -10.34
N SER A 283 18.30 -3.17 -9.22
CA SER A 283 18.03 -2.23 -8.12
C SER A 283 17.94 -2.96 -6.79
N ASP A 284 18.29 -2.25 -5.70
CA ASP A 284 18.17 -2.72 -4.31
C ASP A 284 17.85 -1.51 -3.45
N ASN A 285 16.56 -1.24 -3.28
CA ASN A 285 16.09 0.00 -2.68
C ASN A 285 15.29 -0.26 -1.40
N PRO A 286 15.40 0.65 -0.40
CA PRO A 286 14.45 0.66 0.70
C PRO A 286 13.04 0.92 0.14
N GLU A 287 12.07 0.11 0.59
CA GLU A 287 10.67 0.23 0.19
C GLU A 287 9.90 1.11 1.19
N ALA A 288 9.85 0.70 2.46
CA ALA A 288 9.09 1.41 3.47
C ALA A 288 9.64 1.16 4.88
N ILE A 289 9.47 2.15 5.77
CA ILE A 289 9.66 1.99 7.21
C ILE A 289 8.29 1.73 7.84
N SER A 290 8.21 0.67 8.66
CA SER A 290 7.02 0.31 9.43
C SER A 290 7.32 0.42 10.92
N VAL A 291 6.52 1.19 11.64
CA VAL A 291 6.65 1.37 13.08
C VAL A 291 5.45 0.72 13.77
N TYR A 292 5.71 -0.38 14.46
CA TYR A 292 4.70 -1.11 15.23
C TYR A 292 4.81 -0.72 16.70
N SER A 293 3.66 -0.39 17.30
CA SER A 293 3.59 0.01 18.70
C SER A 293 3.84 -1.17 19.62
N LYS A 294 4.49 -0.93 20.76
CA LYS A 294 4.47 -1.90 21.84
C LYS A 294 3.10 -1.96 22.52
N ARG A 295 2.81 -3.11 23.12
CA ARG A 295 1.67 -3.29 24.00
C ARG A 295 2.13 -3.99 25.27
N ASP A 296 1.92 -3.34 26.43
CA ASP A 296 2.33 -3.93 27.68
C ASP A 296 1.51 -5.18 28.01
N GLU A 297 2.18 -6.12 28.65
CA GLU A 297 1.54 -7.31 29.19
C GLU A 297 0.78 -6.96 30.48
N VAL A 298 -0.46 -7.40 30.62
CA VAL A 298 -1.29 -7.09 31.78
C VAL A 298 -1.78 -8.37 32.44
N TYR A 299 -1.45 -8.50 33.73
CA TYR A 299 -2.01 -9.52 34.59
C TYR A 299 -3.05 -8.94 35.56
N LYS A 300 -4.24 -9.54 35.63
CA LYS A 300 -5.16 -9.34 36.71
C LYS A 300 -4.77 -10.21 37.90
N VAL A 301 -4.64 -9.60 39.07
CA VAL A 301 -4.14 -10.28 40.29
C VAL A 301 -5.05 -10.01 41.49
N GLY A 302 -5.26 -11.01 42.31
CA GLY A 302 -6.02 -10.87 43.58
C GLY A 302 -5.30 -10.04 44.65
N LYS A 303 -4.00 -9.78 44.47
CA LYS A 303 -3.17 -8.93 45.32
C LYS A 303 -2.02 -8.34 44.46
N LEU A 304 -1.86 -7.00 44.51
CA LEU A 304 -0.72 -6.34 43.84
C LEU A 304 0.61 -6.82 44.41
N PRO A 305 1.62 -7.04 43.54
CA PRO A 305 3.01 -7.27 43.98
C PRO A 305 3.49 -6.11 44.85
N LYS A 306 4.31 -6.40 45.88
CA LYS A 306 4.95 -5.34 46.64
C LYS A 306 6.02 -4.67 45.74
N ASP A 307 5.95 -3.33 45.63
CA ASP A 307 6.97 -2.52 45.00
C ASP A 307 8.35 -2.79 45.64
N LYS A 308 9.24 -3.48 44.92
CA LYS A 308 10.60 -3.76 45.40
C LYS A 308 11.50 -2.51 45.47
N ASP A 309 11.10 -1.40 44.88
CA ASP A 309 11.89 -0.18 44.78
C ASP A 309 11.66 0.86 45.87
N LYS A 310 10.65 0.70 46.73
CA LYS A 310 10.44 1.62 47.87
C LYS A 310 11.20 1.28 49.16
N ASP A 311 11.85 0.12 49.24
CA ASP A 311 12.60 -0.28 50.41
C ASP A 311 14.11 0.07 50.39
N LYS A 312 14.65 0.58 49.24
CA LYS A 312 16.05 0.99 49.16
C LYS A 312 16.36 2.38 49.75
N ASP A 313 15.36 3.24 49.88
CA ASP A 313 15.57 4.60 50.44
C ASP A 313 15.31 4.70 51.96
N LYS A 314 14.93 3.62 52.64
CA LYS A 314 14.69 3.65 54.12
C LYS A 314 15.87 3.21 54.97
N ASP A 315 16.88 2.56 54.40
CA ASP A 315 18.04 2.09 55.16
C ASP A 315 19.27 3.05 55.15
N GLN A 316 19.21 4.19 54.45
CA GLN A 316 20.29 5.18 54.49
C GLN A 316 20.09 6.34 55.45
N ASN A 317 18.99 6.36 56.26
CA ASN A 317 18.70 7.46 57.16
C ASN A 317 18.71 7.06 58.66
N LYS A 318 19.44 6.03 59.06
CA LYS A 318 19.54 5.58 60.47
C LYS A 318 20.89 5.74 61.13
N ASP A 319 21.87 6.36 60.51
CA ASP A 319 23.16 6.65 61.14
C ASP A 319 23.56 8.11 60.96
N LYS A 320 22.87 9.03 61.64
CA LYS A 320 23.40 10.36 62.03
C LYS A 320 22.46 11.05 63.02
N SER A 321 22.44 10.60 64.24
CA SER A 321 22.06 11.44 65.38
C SER A 321 22.99 11.10 66.52
N ASP A 322 24.08 11.81 66.65
CA ASP A 322 24.64 12.26 67.95
C ASP A 322 25.83 13.17 67.69
N SER A 323 25.74 14.39 68.09
CA SER A 323 26.69 15.22 68.86
C SER A 323 26.58 16.72 68.57
N SER A 324 25.95 17.38 69.58
CA SER A 324 26.39 18.61 70.26
C SER A 324 26.75 19.85 69.42
N ASP A 325 25.82 20.85 69.52
CA ASP A 325 26.04 22.05 70.36
C ASP A 325 27.10 23.07 69.94
N THR A 326 26.65 24.26 69.91
CA THR A 326 27.24 25.59 70.15
C THR A 326 27.41 26.58 69.00
N ASP A 327 26.58 27.61 69.20
CA ASP A 327 26.91 29.05 69.21
C ASP A 327 27.14 29.86 67.91
N LYS A 328 26.22 30.82 67.83
CA LYS A 328 26.38 32.28 67.56
C LYS A 328 26.61 32.85 66.16
N LYS A 329 25.59 33.59 65.82
CA LYS A 329 25.57 35.06 65.62
C LYS A 329 25.86 35.65 64.25
N THR A 330 24.80 36.34 63.79
CA THR A 330 24.78 37.67 63.11
C THR A 330 25.59 37.84 61.82
N THR A 331 25.06 38.27 60.74
CA THR A 331 24.51 39.60 60.36
C THR A 331 24.09 39.61 58.88
N GLU A 332 22.96 40.24 58.63
CA GLU A 332 22.56 41.11 57.52
C GLU A 332 23.52 41.37 56.36
N SER A 333 22.99 41.34 55.14
CA SER A 333 22.56 42.47 54.30
C SER A 333 22.41 41.98 52.86
N GLU A 334 21.21 42.20 52.33
CA GLU A 334 20.87 43.12 51.25
C GLU A 334 21.77 43.14 50.00
N SER A 335 21.23 42.91 48.93
CA SER A 335 20.74 43.79 47.82
C SER A 335 20.96 43.08 46.50
N ASP A 336 19.94 42.92 45.77
CA ASP A 336 19.44 43.74 44.67
C ASP A 336 20.09 43.55 43.28
N THR A 337 19.22 43.54 42.37
CA THR A 337 19.21 43.94 40.94
C THR A 337 19.72 42.93 39.90
N GLN A 338 18.80 42.46 39.11
CA GLN A 338 18.29 42.93 37.79
C GLN A 338 19.16 42.57 36.56
N GLU A 339 18.42 42.04 35.61
CA GLU A 339 18.49 42.25 34.16
C GLU A 339 19.71 41.73 33.39
N GLU A 340 19.51 40.82 32.49
CA GLU A 340 19.08 40.95 31.09
C GLU A 340 18.61 39.57 30.54
#